data_cab781b637e7f9e032c17ed9a99c1a39
#
_entry.id   cab781b637e7f9e032c17ed9a99c1a39
#
_cell.length_a   1.000
_cell.length_b   1.000
_cell.length_c   1.000
_cell.angle_alpha   90.00
_cell.angle_beta   90.00
_cell.angle_gamma   90.00
#
_symmetry.space_group_name_H-M   'P 1'
#
loop_
_entity.id
_entity.type
_entity.pdbx_description
1 polymer ?
#
loop_
_entity_poly.entity_id
_entity_poly.type
_entity_poly.pdbx_seq_one_letter_code
_entity_poly.pdbx_strand_id
1 'polypeptide(L)'
;MTSADGARAPIQSRFVEPEPQPGWPANLVDLHTHSDRSDGVLPPADLYRQMTEVGLRIAGLADHDTLAGYRALRQSLASAELAAGPKLIPAVEINSVADRTLIELGVELEEGELHILGYGVDADDAAFEAHLDGQRNARRTRLLLMIEALRGLGVPIDDEIAPALASEEAVGRPHVARAMVAAGHVTSVQQAFDEWIDRNGPAYVPRQGMRSREAIDAILAAGGIPVLAHYPAAPEQPTLVSLLMDWGVRGLEVYYRRFRVETVTQMAHLATRLALLATGGSDHHGDTMSYAESSSTTHVPLEAGERLLEALAANGVRAA
;
A
#
# COMPACT_ATOMS: atom_id res chain seq x y z
N MET A 1 -1.78 -1.37 45.62
CA MET A 1 -2.40 -1.78 44.36
C MET A 1 -2.20 -0.64 43.38
N THR A 2 -1.11 -0.66 42.65
CA THR A 2 -0.79 0.35 41.64
C THR A 2 -1.10 -0.29 40.30
N SER A 3 -2.15 0.18 39.62
CA SER A 3 -2.45 -0.15 38.23
C SER A 3 -1.35 0.48 37.37
N ALA A 4 -0.49 -0.34 36.78
CA ALA A 4 0.38 0.08 35.72
C ALA A 4 -0.50 0.22 34.46
N ASP A 5 -1.05 1.41 34.24
CA ASP A 5 -1.55 1.84 32.95
C ASP A 5 -0.33 1.99 32.02
N GLY A 6 0.04 0.90 31.38
CA GLY A 6 1.00 0.93 30.27
C GLY A 6 0.33 1.53 29.06
N ALA A 7 0.34 2.86 28.96
CA ALA A 7 -0.07 3.54 27.73
C ALA A 7 0.72 2.94 26.56
N ARG A 8 0.04 2.26 25.65
CA ARG A 8 0.65 1.75 24.40
C ARG A 8 1.17 2.95 23.62
N ALA A 9 2.40 2.85 23.11
CA ALA A 9 2.94 3.88 22.24
C ALA A 9 2.05 4.03 20.99
N PRO A 10 1.81 5.26 20.53
CA PRO A 10 1.04 5.49 19.31
C PRO A 10 1.59 4.69 18.12
N ILE A 11 0.72 4.22 17.23
CA ILE A 11 1.13 3.43 16.04
C ILE A 11 2.20 4.18 15.24
N GLN A 12 2.06 5.49 15.05
CA GLN A 12 3.02 6.34 14.34
C GLN A 12 4.44 6.31 14.92
N SER A 13 4.61 6.10 16.24
CA SER A 13 5.94 5.99 16.84
C SER A 13 6.72 4.73 16.43
N ARG A 14 6.09 3.80 15.72
CA ARG A 14 6.69 2.55 15.23
C ARG A 14 7.26 2.67 13.83
N PHE A 15 7.00 3.78 13.16
CA PHE A 15 7.59 4.13 11.89
C PHE A 15 8.84 4.99 12.09
N VAL A 16 9.76 4.90 11.15
CA VAL A 16 10.98 5.71 11.09
C VAL A 16 11.19 6.20 9.67
N GLU A 17 11.88 7.31 9.52
CA GLU A 17 12.50 7.62 8.24
C GLU A 17 13.68 6.66 8.06
N PRO A 18 13.68 5.83 7.02
CA PRO A 18 14.68 4.81 6.84
C PRO A 18 16.01 5.42 6.39
N GLU A 19 17.10 4.94 6.99
CA GLU A 19 18.47 5.29 6.59
C GLU A 19 19.18 4.05 6.08
N PRO A 20 20.03 4.18 5.03
CA PRO A 20 20.85 3.08 4.56
C PRO A 20 21.74 2.54 5.70
N GLN A 21 21.71 1.23 5.93
CA GLN A 21 22.55 0.60 6.94
C GLN A 21 23.83 0.09 6.31
N PRO A 22 25.02 0.53 6.80
CA PRO A 22 26.28 0.04 6.27
C PRO A 22 26.37 -1.50 6.35
N GLY A 23 26.68 -2.14 5.24
CA GLY A 23 26.85 -3.60 5.18
C GLY A 23 25.59 -4.41 4.91
N TRP A 24 24.46 -3.78 4.72
CA TRP A 24 23.28 -4.48 4.24
C TRP A 24 23.45 -4.93 2.78
N PRO A 25 23.01 -6.15 2.41
CA PRO A 25 23.04 -6.59 1.03
C PRO A 25 22.13 -5.73 0.16
N ALA A 26 22.39 -5.69 -1.14
CA ALA A 26 21.48 -5.06 -2.09
C ALA A 26 20.07 -5.66 -1.96
N ASN A 27 19.05 -4.82 -1.99
CA ASN A 27 17.67 -5.29 -1.99
C ASN A 27 17.38 -6.00 -3.31
N LEU A 28 16.84 -7.22 -3.23
CA LEU A 28 16.52 -8.05 -4.40
C LEU A 28 15.02 -8.25 -4.56
N VAL A 29 14.21 -7.79 -3.61
CA VAL A 29 12.75 -8.00 -3.57
C VAL A 29 12.07 -6.71 -3.14
N ASP A 30 11.08 -6.28 -3.92
CA ASP A 30 10.20 -5.19 -3.55
C ASP A 30 8.77 -5.52 -4.00
N LEU A 31 7.92 -5.91 -3.05
CA LEU A 31 6.58 -6.41 -3.34
C LEU A 31 5.50 -5.34 -3.21
N HIS A 32 5.88 -4.11 -2.83
CA HIS A 32 4.94 -3.03 -2.56
C HIS A 32 5.46 -1.71 -3.12
N THR A 33 4.98 -1.34 -4.29
CA THR A 33 5.33 -0.09 -5.00
C THR A 33 4.11 0.46 -5.72
N HIS A 34 4.10 1.77 -5.97
CA HIS A 34 3.01 2.49 -6.61
C HIS A 34 3.48 3.23 -7.85
N SER A 35 2.66 3.18 -8.91
CA SER A 35 2.86 3.95 -10.14
C SER A 35 1.89 5.13 -10.23
N ASP A 36 2.00 5.90 -11.33
CA ASP A 36 1.06 6.98 -11.65
C ASP A 36 -0.36 6.49 -12.00
N ARG A 37 -0.59 5.19 -11.96
CA ARG A 37 -1.95 4.60 -12.08
C ARG A 37 -2.71 4.66 -10.76
N SER A 38 -2.04 4.98 -9.69
CA SER A 38 -2.65 5.35 -8.40
C SER A 38 -2.10 6.69 -7.93
N ASP A 39 -1.29 6.72 -6.92
CA ASP A 39 -0.75 7.93 -6.32
C ASP A 39 0.79 7.99 -6.32
N GLY A 40 1.45 7.09 -7.03
CA GLY A 40 2.85 7.24 -7.38
C GLY A 40 3.06 8.34 -8.43
N VAL A 41 4.33 8.70 -8.67
CA VAL A 41 4.70 9.75 -9.66
C VAL A 41 5.30 9.19 -10.94
N LEU A 42 5.70 7.91 -10.95
CA LEU A 42 6.37 7.30 -12.10
C LEU A 42 5.39 6.49 -12.95
N PRO A 43 5.44 6.63 -14.28
CA PRO A 43 4.77 5.69 -15.17
C PRO A 43 5.23 4.25 -14.88
N PRO A 44 4.35 3.23 -15.02
CA PRO A 44 4.70 1.84 -14.71
C PRO A 44 5.98 1.34 -15.41
N ALA A 45 6.17 1.68 -16.69
CA ALA A 45 7.34 1.28 -17.46
C ALA A 45 8.65 1.92 -16.94
N ASP A 46 8.58 3.17 -16.49
CA ASP A 46 9.74 3.87 -15.93
C ASP A 46 10.10 3.30 -14.54
N LEU A 47 9.09 3.03 -13.72
CA LEU A 47 9.29 2.37 -12.43
C LEU A 47 9.92 0.98 -12.62
N TYR A 48 9.40 0.15 -13.54
CA TYR A 48 9.94 -1.19 -13.81
C TYR A 48 11.38 -1.14 -14.32
N ARG A 49 11.73 -0.15 -15.18
CA ARG A 49 13.12 0.07 -15.61
C ARG A 49 14.03 0.38 -14.42
N GLN A 50 13.61 1.27 -13.52
CA GLN A 50 14.40 1.57 -12.32
C GLN A 50 14.55 0.36 -11.40
N MET A 51 13.52 -0.48 -11.25
CA MET A 51 13.60 -1.77 -10.54
C MET A 51 14.65 -2.70 -11.17
N THR A 52 14.70 -2.74 -12.49
CA THR A 52 15.69 -3.53 -13.24
C THR A 52 17.10 -2.98 -13.05
N GLU A 53 17.27 -1.66 -13.11
CA GLU A 53 18.57 -0.99 -12.95
C GLU A 53 19.18 -1.19 -11.56
N VAL A 54 18.37 -1.21 -10.49
CA VAL A 54 18.85 -1.50 -9.12
C VAL A 54 19.07 -3.01 -8.88
N GLY A 55 18.69 -3.87 -9.84
CA GLY A 55 18.97 -5.31 -9.79
C GLY A 55 17.94 -6.12 -9.01
N LEU A 56 16.69 -5.68 -8.91
CA LEU A 56 15.63 -6.50 -8.31
C LEU A 56 15.47 -7.83 -9.08
N ARG A 57 15.10 -8.86 -8.34
CA ARG A 57 14.77 -10.19 -8.86
C ARG A 57 13.28 -10.50 -8.82
N ILE A 58 12.56 -9.91 -7.85
CA ILE A 58 11.13 -10.11 -7.66
C ILE A 58 10.52 -8.76 -7.30
N ALA A 59 9.45 -8.37 -8.00
CA ALA A 59 8.75 -7.11 -7.79
C ALA A 59 7.23 -7.29 -7.78
N GLY A 60 6.54 -6.47 -7.00
CA GLY A 60 5.10 -6.30 -7.02
C GLY A 60 4.74 -4.85 -7.31
N LEU A 61 3.92 -4.61 -8.32
CA LEU A 61 3.30 -3.30 -8.53
C LEU A 61 1.91 -3.35 -7.91
N ALA A 62 1.77 -2.67 -6.77
CA ALA A 62 0.62 -2.77 -5.88
C ALA A 62 -0.19 -1.46 -5.84
N ASP A 63 -0.47 -0.89 -7.00
CA ASP A 63 -1.24 0.34 -7.13
C ASP A 63 -2.53 0.31 -6.31
N HIS A 64 -2.89 1.41 -5.69
CA HIS A 64 -4.11 1.53 -4.90
C HIS A 64 -5.38 1.29 -5.74
N ASP A 65 -6.17 0.31 -5.35
CA ASP A 65 -7.50 0.01 -5.89
C ASP A 65 -7.53 -0.09 -7.44
N THR A 66 -6.41 -0.50 -8.07
CA THR A 66 -6.30 -0.69 -9.53
C THR A 66 -5.22 -1.68 -9.93
N LEU A 67 -5.41 -2.38 -11.04
CA LEU A 67 -4.40 -3.20 -11.70
C LEU A 67 -3.93 -2.57 -13.03
N ALA A 68 -4.30 -1.31 -13.28
CA ALA A 68 -3.99 -0.63 -14.54
C ALA A 68 -2.48 -0.52 -14.78
N GLY A 69 -1.67 -0.32 -13.73
CA GLY A 69 -0.21 -0.29 -13.81
C GLY A 69 0.37 -1.62 -14.27
N TYR A 70 -0.05 -2.70 -13.66
CA TYR A 70 0.37 -4.06 -14.06
C TYR A 70 -0.07 -4.39 -15.50
N ARG A 71 -1.32 -4.08 -15.88
CA ARG A 71 -1.81 -4.28 -17.25
C ARG A 71 -1.02 -3.47 -18.28
N ALA A 72 -0.70 -2.21 -17.96
CA ALA A 72 0.09 -1.33 -18.80
C ALA A 72 1.51 -1.90 -19.03
N LEU A 73 2.16 -2.45 -18.00
CA LEU A 73 3.45 -3.12 -18.13
C LEU A 73 3.38 -4.33 -19.07
N ARG A 74 2.40 -5.21 -18.87
CA ARG A 74 2.19 -6.38 -19.75
C ARG A 74 1.99 -6.01 -21.21
N GLN A 75 1.42 -4.85 -21.50
CA GLN A 75 1.14 -4.38 -22.86
C GLN A 75 2.29 -3.61 -23.48
N SER A 76 3.04 -2.84 -22.68
CA SER A 76 4.04 -1.90 -23.20
C SER A 76 5.45 -2.46 -23.29
N LEU A 77 5.81 -3.42 -22.43
CA LEU A 77 7.15 -3.99 -22.43
C LEU A 77 7.24 -5.19 -23.40
N ALA A 78 8.28 -5.21 -24.20
CA ALA A 78 8.59 -6.38 -25.02
C ALA A 78 8.90 -7.58 -24.11
N SER A 79 8.59 -8.80 -24.56
CA SER A 79 8.86 -10.02 -23.78
C SER A 79 10.33 -10.15 -23.37
N ALA A 80 11.27 -9.60 -24.15
CA ALA A 80 12.70 -9.57 -23.83
C ALA A 80 13.01 -8.62 -22.65
N GLU A 81 12.30 -7.49 -22.53
CA GLU A 81 12.48 -6.54 -21.43
C GLU A 81 11.91 -7.12 -20.13
N LEU A 82 10.72 -7.74 -20.19
CA LEU A 82 10.14 -8.46 -19.04
C LEU A 82 11.03 -9.63 -18.58
N ALA A 83 11.65 -10.35 -19.52
CA ALA A 83 12.56 -11.45 -19.20
C ALA A 83 13.92 -10.99 -18.62
N ALA A 84 14.33 -9.75 -18.88
CA ALA A 84 15.58 -9.17 -18.38
C ALA A 84 15.44 -8.51 -16.99
N GLY A 85 14.22 -8.14 -16.60
CA GLY A 85 13.92 -7.48 -15.34
C GLY A 85 13.50 -8.45 -14.22
N PRO A 86 12.97 -7.91 -13.11
CA PRO A 86 12.45 -8.72 -12.03
C PRO A 86 11.22 -9.54 -12.46
N LYS A 87 11.01 -10.70 -11.83
CA LYS A 87 9.73 -11.41 -11.91
C LYS A 87 8.64 -10.51 -11.36
N LEU A 88 7.69 -10.12 -12.20
CA LEU A 88 6.61 -9.22 -11.84
C LEU A 88 5.39 -10.00 -11.35
N ILE A 89 4.98 -9.73 -10.10
CA ILE A 89 3.77 -10.30 -9.49
C ILE A 89 2.63 -9.30 -9.71
N PRO A 90 1.46 -9.71 -10.25
CA PRO A 90 0.28 -8.88 -10.24
C PRO A 90 -0.11 -8.62 -8.79
N ALA A 91 -0.17 -7.36 -8.40
CA ALA A 91 -0.50 -6.96 -7.05
C ALA A 91 -1.43 -5.74 -7.04
N VAL A 92 -2.16 -5.58 -5.96
CA VAL A 92 -3.01 -4.41 -5.69
C VAL A 92 -3.00 -4.13 -4.20
N GLU A 93 -3.03 -2.87 -3.82
CA GLU A 93 -3.28 -2.48 -2.45
C GLU A 93 -4.70 -1.92 -2.30
N ILE A 94 -5.57 -2.65 -1.59
CA ILE A 94 -6.94 -2.21 -1.31
C ILE A 94 -6.98 -1.48 0.02
N ASN A 95 -7.28 -0.18 -0.02
CA ASN A 95 -7.57 0.57 1.19
C ASN A 95 -8.99 0.25 1.65
N SER A 96 -9.13 -0.60 2.62
CA SER A 96 -10.43 -0.99 3.16
C SER A 96 -10.83 -0.17 4.38
N VAL A 97 -12.12 -0.03 4.58
CA VAL A 97 -12.71 0.58 5.77
C VAL A 97 -12.95 -0.50 6.83
N ALA A 98 -12.71 -0.18 8.10
CA ALA A 98 -12.91 -1.13 9.18
C ALA A 98 -14.33 -1.71 9.20
N ASP A 99 -14.42 -3.03 9.35
CA ASP A 99 -15.66 -3.71 9.62
C ASP A 99 -16.20 -3.36 11.00
N ARG A 100 -17.51 -3.47 11.17
CA ARG A 100 -18.15 -3.28 12.46
C ARG A 100 -17.54 -4.19 13.53
N THR A 101 -17.20 -5.41 13.18
CA THR A 101 -16.55 -6.37 14.09
C THR A 101 -15.20 -5.85 14.59
N LEU A 102 -14.38 -5.24 13.73
CA LEU A 102 -13.09 -4.64 14.12
C LEU A 102 -13.29 -3.47 15.08
N ILE A 103 -14.30 -2.64 14.82
CA ILE A 103 -14.65 -1.50 15.68
C ILE A 103 -15.11 -1.99 17.05
N GLU A 104 -15.97 -3.01 17.11
CA GLU A 104 -16.49 -3.60 18.34
C GLU A 104 -15.39 -4.31 19.16
N LEU A 105 -14.35 -4.82 18.52
CA LEU A 105 -13.16 -5.38 19.18
C LEU A 105 -12.22 -4.31 19.74
N GLY A 106 -12.48 -3.03 19.50
CA GLY A 106 -11.63 -1.95 19.94
C GLY A 106 -10.26 -1.94 19.28
N VAL A 107 -10.19 -2.42 18.02
CA VAL A 107 -8.94 -2.42 17.26
C VAL A 107 -8.53 -0.98 16.98
N GLU A 108 -7.32 -0.62 17.36
CA GLU A 108 -6.74 0.66 16.99
C GLU A 108 -6.38 0.63 15.51
N LEU A 109 -7.12 1.39 14.71
CA LEU A 109 -6.89 1.54 13.29
C LEU A 109 -6.50 2.99 12.99
N GLU A 110 -5.50 3.15 12.19
CA GLU A 110 -5.17 4.46 11.64
C GLU A 110 -6.32 4.90 10.73
N GLU A 111 -6.91 6.03 11.05
CA GLU A 111 -8.08 6.59 10.34
C GLU A 111 -9.31 5.66 10.19
N GLY A 112 -9.34 4.51 10.87
CA GLY A 112 -10.39 3.51 10.69
C GLY A 112 -10.23 2.67 9.42
N GLU A 113 -9.04 2.66 8.83
CA GLU A 113 -8.69 1.95 7.60
C GLU A 113 -7.74 0.77 7.90
N LEU A 114 -7.86 -0.30 7.11
CA LEU A 114 -6.87 -1.36 6.97
C LEU A 114 -6.50 -1.49 5.51
N HIS A 115 -5.23 -1.56 5.22
CA HIS A 115 -4.75 -1.82 3.88
C HIS A 115 -4.52 -3.32 3.69
N ILE A 116 -5.05 -3.87 2.62
CA ILE A 116 -4.91 -5.28 2.27
C ILE A 116 -4.23 -5.38 0.92
N LEU A 117 -3.04 -5.96 0.91
CA LEU A 117 -2.35 -6.31 -0.33
C LEU A 117 -2.94 -7.60 -0.90
N GLY A 118 -3.27 -7.59 -2.18
CA GLY A 118 -3.70 -8.75 -2.94
C GLY A 118 -2.62 -9.16 -3.93
N TYR A 119 -1.93 -10.28 -3.69
CA TYR A 119 -0.91 -10.77 -4.60
C TYR A 119 -1.45 -11.89 -5.49
N GLY A 120 -1.07 -11.86 -6.76
CA GLY A 120 -1.41 -12.91 -7.72
C GLY A 120 -2.87 -12.93 -8.14
N VAL A 121 -3.59 -11.82 -7.98
CA VAL A 121 -4.95 -11.67 -8.47
C VAL A 121 -4.98 -11.79 -10.00
N ASP A 122 -6.05 -12.37 -10.55
CA ASP A 122 -6.25 -12.37 -11.98
C ASP A 122 -6.55 -10.93 -12.47
N ALA A 123 -5.59 -10.36 -13.19
CA ALA A 123 -5.69 -8.98 -13.67
C ALA A 123 -6.78 -8.79 -14.76
N ASP A 124 -7.30 -9.86 -15.31
CA ASP A 124 -8.33 -9.84 -16.34
C ASP A 124 -9.72 -10.26 -15.78
N ASP A 125 -9.83 -10.50 -14.45
CA ASP A 125 -11.11 -10.83 -13.79
C ASP A 125 -12.03 -9.60 -13.74
N ALA A 126 -13.14 -9.67 -14.50
CA ALA A 126 -14.10 -8.59 -14.62
C ALA A 126 -14.89 -8.34 -13.31
N ALA A 127 -15.12 -9.35 -12.48
CA ALA A 127 -15.80 -9.20 -11.20
C ALA A 127 -14.91 -8.48 -10.19
N PHE A 128 -13.62 -8.83 -10.15
CA PHE A 128 -12.64 -8.11 -9.34
C PHE A 128 -12.48 -6.67 -9.79
N GLU A 129 -12.36 -6.43 -11.10
CA GLU A 129 -12.29 -5.06 -11.65
C GLU A 129 -13.52 -4.21 -11.26
N ALA A 130 -14.71 -4.78 -11.24
CA ALA A 130 -15.92 -4.08 -10.80
C ALA A 130 -15.84 -3.66 -9.31
N HIS A 131 -15.24 -4.47 -8.44
CA HIS A 131 -14.96 -4.11 -7.04
C HIS A 131 -13.97 -2.94 -6.95
N LEU A 132 -12.88 -3.00 -7.72
CA LEU A 132 -11.86 -1.94 -7.76
C LEU A 132 -12.43 -0.63 -8.33
N ASP A 133 -13.30 -0.71 -9.34
CA ASP A 133 -13.99 0.46 -9.89
C ASP A 133 -14.90 1.13 -8.85
N GLY A 134 -15.62 0.35 -8.06
CA GLY A 134 -16.39 0.85 -6.92
C GLY A 134 -15.52 1.62 -5.91
N GLN A 135 -14.32 1.12 -5.64
CA GLN A 135 -13.33 1.77 -4.77
C GLN A 135 -12.81 3.08 -5.37
N ARG A 136 -12.47 3.09 -6.67
CA ARG A 136 -12.02 4.31 -7.36
C ARG A 136 -13.10 5.40 -7.37
N ASN A 137 -14.34 5.02 -7.57
CA ASN A 137 -15.48 5.93 -7.50
C ASN A 137 -15.67 6.51 -6.09
N ALA A 138 -15.51 5.71 -5.04
CA ALA A 138 -15.54 6.18 -3.65
C ALA A 138 -14.38 7.14 -3.35
N ARG A 139 -13.16 6.86 -3.85
CA ARG A 139 -12.01 7.78 -3.76
C ARG A 139 -12.31 9.12 -4.43
N ARG A 140 -12.79 9.09 -5.66
CA ARG A 140 -13.15 10.30 -6.41
C ARG A 140 -14.19 11.14 -5.68
N THR A 141 -15.22 10.50 -5.14
CA THR A 141 -16.26 11.19 -4.34
C THR A 141 -15.65 11.85 -3.10
N ARG A 142 -14.79 11.14 -2.37
CA ARG A 142 -14.07 11.69 -1.21
C ARG A 142 -13.24 12.91 -1.61
N LEU A 143 -12.51 12.82 -2.72
CA LEU A 143 -11.66 13.91 -3.22
C LEU A 143 -12.48 15.16 -3.52
N LEU A 144 -13.60 15.03 -4.21
CA LEU A 144 -14.48 16.16 -4.54
C LEU A 144 -14.99 16.87 -3.28
N LEU A 145 -15.34 16.11 -2.24
CA LEU A 145 -15.75 16.68 -0.94
C LEU A 145 -14.60 17.40 -0.25
N MET A 146 -13.37 16.90 -0.34
CA MET A 146 -12.19 17.56 0.22
C MET A 146 -11.87 18.88 -0.54
N ILE A 147 -11.97 18.88 -1.88
CA ILE A 147 -11.79 20.08 -2.71
C ILE A 147 -12.83 21.14 -2.32
N GLU A 148 -14.08 20.75 -2.12
CA GLU A 148 -15.13 21.66 -1.68
C GLU A 148 -14.83 22.23 -0.29
N ALA A 149 -14.37 21.41 0.66
CA ALA A 149 -13.95 21.84 1.98
C ALA A 149 -12.80 22.84 1.90
N LEU A 150 -11.75 22.55 1.13
CA LEU A 150 -10.60 23.45 0.92
C LEU A 150 -11.03 24.78 0.31
N ARG A 151 -11.92 24.76 -0.68
CA ARG A 151 -12.49 25.98 -1.27
C ARG A 151 -13.23 26.82 -0.24
N GLY A 152 -14.04 26.18 0.62
CA GLY A 152 -14.75 26.84 1.72
C GLY A 152 -13.82 27.45 2.78
N LEU A 153 -12.61 26.91 2.91
CA LEU A 153 -11.56 27.41 3.81
C LEU A 153 -10.67 28.50 3.16
N GLY A 154 -10.91 28.86 1.90
CA GLY A 154 -10.15 29.89 1.20
C GLY A 154 -8.83 29.42 0.59
N VAL A 155 -8.64 28.13 0.44
CA VAL A 155 -7.45 27.48 -0.17
C VAL A 155 -7.84 26.62 -1.38
N PRO A 156 -8.38 27.20 -2.47
CA PRO A 156 -8.83 26.47 -3.65
C PRO A 156 -7.64 25.82 -4.38
N ILE A 157 -7.88 24.63 -4.96
CA ILE A 157 -6.91 23.84 -5.72
C ILE A 157 -7.51 23.34 -7.05
N ASP A 158 -8.56 23.96 -7.54
CA ASP A 158 -9.38 23.46 -8.64
C ASP A 158 -8.58 23.26 -9.93
N ASP A 159 -7.71 24.18 -10.28
CA ASP A 159 -6.91 24.11 -11.49
C ASP A 159 -5.79 23.07 -11.38
N GLU A 160 -5.15 22.97 -10.24
CA GLU A 160 -4.03 22.06 -9.99
C GLU A 160 -4.46 20.60 -9.85
N ILE A 161 -5.67 20.35 -9.36
CA ILE A 161 -6.21 18.98 -9.19
C ILE A 161 -6.94 18.47 -10.45
N ALA A 162 -7.31 19.37 -11.38
CA ALA A 162 -8.09 19.00 -12.55
C ALA A 162 -7.47 17.89 -13.41
N PRO A 163 -6.15 17.81 -13.65
CA PRO A 163 -5.55 16.70 -14.39
C PRO A 163 -5.77 15.33 -13.71
N ALA A 164 -5.62 15.24 -12.39
CA ALA A 164 -5.87 14.01 -11.64
C ALA A 164 -7.35 13.60 -11.70
N LEU A 165 -8.27 14.57 -11.62
CA LEU A 165 -9.70 14.30 -11.75
C LEU A 165 -10.13 13.89 -13.17
N ALA A 166 -9.38 14.28 -14.20
CA ALA A 166 -9.66 13.91 -15.58
C ALA A 166 -9.19 12.49 -15.93
N SER A 167 -8.31 11.91 -15.13
CA SER A 167 -7.82 10.55 -15.34
C SER A 167 -8.84 9.50 -14.87
N GLU A 168 -8.72 8.26 -15.36
CA GLU A 168 -9.46 7.09 -14.88
C GLU A 168 -8.73 6.38 -13.74
N GLU A 169 -7.65 6.96 -13.23
CA GLU A 169 -6.75 6.38 -12.26
C GLU A 169 -7.29 6.47 -10.82
N ALA A 170 -6.66 5.74 -9.91
CA ALA A 170 -7.04 5.72 -8.51
C ALA A 170 -6.53 6.97 -7.78
N VAL A 171 -7.34 8.03 -7.77
CA VAL A 171 -7.00 9.29 -7.10
C VAL A 171 -7.07 9.18 -5.57
N GLY A 172 -6.21 9.92 -4.86
CA GLY A 172 -6.14 9.90 -3.41
C GLY A 172 -5.68 11.22 -2.80
N ARG A 173 -5.56 11.25 -1.48
CA ARG A 173 -5.08 12.43 -0.72
C ARG A 173 -3.70 12.95 -1.17
N PRO A 174 -2.74 12.11 -1.62
CA PRO A 174 -1.48 12.61 -2.16
C PRO A 174 -1.66 13.55 -3.34
N HIS A 175 -2.68 13.33 -4.19
CA HIS A 175 -3.01 14.24 -5.28
C HIS A 175 -3.48 15.61 -4.77
N VAL A 176 -4.32 15.62 -3.71
CA VAL A 176 -4.75 16.87 -3.05
C VAL A 176 -3.54 17.59 -2.46
N ALA A 177 -2.66 16.87 -1.76
CA ALA A 177 -1.46 17.44 -1.16
C ALA A 177 -0.54 18.07 -2.21
N ARG A 178 -0.28 17.37 -3.33
CA ARG A 178 0.52 17.91 -4.45
C ARG A 178 -0.13 19.13 -5.09
N ALA A 179 -1.45 19.14 -5.27
CA ALA A 179 -2.18 20.28 -5.77
C ALA A 179 -2.10 21.49 -4.82
N MET A 180 -2.18 21.28 -3.50
CA MET A 180 -1.98 22.35 -2.51
C MET A 180 -0.56 22.93 -2.55
N VAL A 181 0.46 22.10 -2.79
CA VAL A 181 1.84 22.58 -2.99
C VAL A 181 1.94 23.38 -4.29
N ALA A 182 1.39 22.89 -5.38
CA ALA A 182 1.40 23.56 -6.68
C ALA A 182 0.66 24.91 -6.66
N ALA A 183 -0.46 24.99 -5.93
CA ALA A 183 -1.21 26.22 -5.70
C ALA A 183 -0.50 27.19 -4.73
N GLY A 184 0.59 26.79 -4.09
CA GLY A 184 1.35 27.61 -3.13
C GLY A 184 0.68 27.78 -1.77
N HIS A 185 -0.30 26.95 -1.43
CA HIS A 185 -0.98 26.99 -0.13
C HIS A 185 -0.15 26.37 0.98
N VAL A 186 0.71 25.41 0.65
CA VAL A 186 1.66 24.73 1.55
C VAL A 186 3.02 24.60 0.86
N THR A 187 4.06 24.32 1.63
CA THR A 187 5.43 24.20 1.13
C THR A 187 5.86 22.76 0.85
N SER A 188 5.11 21.78 1.36
CA SER A 188 5.39 20.36 1.18
C SER A 188 4.12 19.50 1.27
N VAL A 189 4.20 18.31 0.70
CA VAL A 189 3.16 17.28 0.82
C VAL A 189 2.90 16.95 2.29
N GLN A 190 3.95 16.82 3.10
CA GLN A 190 3.83 16.54 4.54
C GLN A 190 3.04 17.64 5.26
N GLN A 191 3.32 18.92 4.99
CA GLN A 191 2.56 20.03 5.57
C GLN A 191 1.08 19.98 5.19
N ALA A 192 0.76 19.60 3.95
CA ALA A 192 -0.64 19.43 3.54
C ALA A 192 -1.36 18.39 4.38
N PHE A 193 -0.71 17.24 4.65
CA PHE A 193 -1.28 16.23 5.53
C PHE A 193 -1.42 16.75 6.95
N ASP A 194 -0.36 17.23 7.56
CA ASP A 194 -0.32 17.61 8.98
C ASP A 194 -1.34 18.70 9.35
N GLU A 195 -1.54 19.68 8.46
CA GLU A 195 -2.32 20.87 8.75
C GLU A 195 -3.74 20.85 8.15
N TRP A 196 -3.99 20.07 7.06
CA TRP A 196 -5.22 20.26 6.27
C TRP A 196 -6.04 18.99 6.05
N ILE A 197 -5.42 17.88 5.62
CA ILE A 197 -6.14 16.77 5.02
C ILE A 197 -6.03 15.45 5.79
N ASP A 198 -5.28 15.41 6.88
CA ASP A 198 -5.23 14.28 7.78
C ASP A 198 -6.42 14.28 8.76
N ARG A 199 -6.61 13.21 9.52
CA ARG A 199 -7.81 12.92 10.34
C ARG A 199 -8.30 14.11 11.20
N ASN A 200 -7.39 14.94 11.67
CA ASN A 200 -7.71 16.12 12.48
C ASN A 200 -7.68 17.43 11.67
N GLY A 201 -7.41 17.34 10.38
CA GLY A 201 -7.34 18.49 9.49
C GLY A 201 -8.72 19.04 9.13
N PRO A 202 -8.81 20.34 8.86
CA PRO A 202 -10.10 21.00 8.61
C PRO A 202 -10.77 20.59 7.30
N ALA A 203 -10.02 20.02 6.35
CA ALA A 203 -10.54 19.49 5.08
C ALA A 203 -10.60 17.97 5.04
N TYR A 204 -10.45 17.29 6.19
CA TYR A 204 -10.56 15.84 6.26
C TYR A 204 -11.98 15.35 5.95
N VAL A 205 -12.07 14.36 5.08
CA VAL A 205 -13.31 13.63 4.77
C VAL A 205 -13.08 12.15 5.08
N PRO A 206 -13.90 11.51 5.93
CA PRO A 206 -13.78 10.08 6.22
C PRO A 206 -13.91 9.25 4.95
N ARG A 207 -13.13 8.16 4.88
CA ARG A 207 -13.18 7.21 3.76
C ARG A 207 -14.49 6.44 3.79
N GLN A 208 -15.02 6.21 2.62
CA GLN A 208 -16.06 5.23 2.34
C GLN A 208 -15.53 4.25 1.31
N GLY A 209 -16.07 3.04 1.29
CA GLY A 209 -15.66 2.02 0.34
C GLY A 209 -15.81 0.62 0.92
N MET A 210 -15.10 -0.31 0.32
CA MET A 210 -15.10 -1.73 0.64
C MET A 210 -14.66 -1.96 2.09
N ARG A 211 -15.38 -2.83 2.80
CA ARG A 211 -14.99 -3.28 4.14
C ARG A 211 -13.80 -4.23 4.05
N SER A 212 -13.03 -4.36 5.15
CA SER A 212 -11.83 -5.20 5.16
C SER A 212 -12.14 -6.65 4.78
N ARG A 213 -13.25 -7.21 5.28
CA ARG A 213 -13.68 -8.55 4.89
C ARG A 213 -14.05 -8.66 3.42
N GLU A 214 -14.77 -7.69 2.88
CA GLU A 214 -15.15 -7.65 1.47
C GLU A 214 -13.91 -7.57 0.56
N ALA A 215 -12.88 -6.81 0.97
CA ALA A 215 -11.60 -6.72 0.26
C ALA A 215 -10.88 -8.08 0.24
N ILE A 216 -10.83 -8.77 1.38
CA ILE A 216 -10.24 -10.10 1.49
C ILE A 216 -11.00 -11.11 0.63
N ASP A 217 -12.33 -11.13 0.72
CA ASP A 217 -13.18 -12.02 -0.07
C ASP A 217 -13.01 -11.78 -1.58
N ALA A 218 -12.91 -10.50 -2.02
CA ALA A 218 -12.69 -10.14 -3.41
C ALA A 218 -11.32 -10.61 -3.92
N ILE A 219 -10.24 -10.43 -3.14
CA ILE A 219 -8.90 -10.91 -3.48
C ILE A 219 -8.89 -12.44 -3.63
N LEU A 220 -9.52 -13.15 -2.69
CA LEU A 220 -9.60 -14.61 -2.74
C LEU A 220 -10.41 -15.11 -3.95
N ALA A 221 -11.53 -14.45 -4.26
CA ALA A 221 -12.35 -14.78 -5.42
C ALA A 221 -11.59 -14.60 -6.74
N ALA A 222 -10.70 -13.60 -6.81
CA ALA A 222 -9.81 -13.36 -7.95
C ALA A 222 -8.56 -14.28 -7.97
N GLY A 223 -8.51 -15.30 -7.12
CA GLY A 223 -7.41 -16.27 -7.04
C GLY A 223 -6.16 -15.76 -6.31
N GLY A 224 -6.20 -14.57 -5.74
CA GLY A 224 -5.07 -13.93 -5.08
C GLY A 224 -4.87 -14.37 -3.63
N ILE A 225 -3.75 -13.91 -3.07
CA ILE A 225 -3.36 -14.13 -1.66
C ILE A 225 -3.48 -12.80 -0.93
N PRO A 226 -4.44 -12.64 0.03
CA PRO A 226 -4.56 -11.42 0.81
C PRO A 226 -3.51 -11.37 1.93
N VAL A 227 -2.86 -10.23 2.07
CA VAL A 227 -1.81 -9.94 3.04
C VAL A 227 -2.13 -8.62 3.76
N LEU A 228 -2.03 -8.59 5.09
CA LEU A 228 -2.18 -7.37 5.86
C LEU A 228 -0.98 -6.46 5.62
N ALA A 229 -1.23 -5.28 5.04
CA ALA A 229 -0.21 -4.30 4.72
C ALA A 229 0.22 -3.51 5.98
N HIS A 230 1.49 -3.14 6.05
CA HIS A 230 2.18 -2.20 6.95
C HIS A 230 1.49 -1.89 8.30
N TYR A 231 0.94 -2.89 8.97
CA TYR A 231 0.26 -2.74 10.27
C TYR A 231 1.17 -3.14 11.45
N PRO A 232 1.93 -2.18 12.03
CA PRO A 232 2.99 -2.47 13.00
C PRO A 232 2.46 -2.95 14.36
N ALA A 233 1.17 -2.77 14.64
CA ALA A 233 0.55 -3.18 15.89
C ALA A 233 0.07 -4.65 15.89
N ALA A 234 0.20 -5.37 14.78
CA ALA A 234 -0.24 -6.76 14.67
C ALA A 234 0.28 -7.69 15.79
N PRO A 235 1.54 -7.60 16.27
CA PRO A 235 2.04 -8.44 17.34
C PRO A 235 1.29 -8.27 18.67
N GLU A 236 0.72 -7.10 18.91
CA GLU A 236 0.00 -6.76 20.13
C GLU A 236 -1.51 -6.92 20.00
N GLN A 237 -1.98 -7.28 18.80
CA GLN A 237 -3.39 -7.45 18.50
C GLN A 237 -3.70 -8.87 17.96
N PRO A 238 -3.43 -9.92 18.75
CA PRO A 238 -3.60 -11.30 18.28
C PRO A 238 -5.04 -11.63 17.89
N THR A 239 -6.02 -11.00 18.52
CA THR A 239 -7.45 -11.18 18.19
C THR A 239 -7.75 -10.64 16.79
N LEU A 240 -7.22 -9.47 16.43
CA LEU A 240 -7.33 -8.93 15.07
C LEU A 240 -6.72 -9.89 14.05
N VAL A 241 -5.47 -10.31 14.30
CA VAL A 241 -4.76 -11.18 13.35
C VAL A 241 -5.49 -12.50 13.17
N SER A 242 -5.98 -13.12 14.27
CA SER A 242 -6.78 -14.36 14.19
C SER A 242 -8.05 -14.17 13.38
N LEU A 243 -8.77 -13.07 13.59
CA LEU A 243 -9.99 -12.76 12.84
C LEU A 243 -9.70 -12.54 11.34
N LEU A 244 -8.62 -11.83 11.01
CA LEU A 244 -8.21 -11.66 9.61
C LEU A 244 -7.80 -12.97 8.96
N MET A 245 -7.15 -13.87 9.70
CA MET A 245 -6.84 -15.24 9.24
C MET A 245 -8.12 -16.04 9.00
N ASP A 246 -9.11 -15.96 9.88
CA ASP A 246 -10.42 -16.59 9.71
C ASP A 246 -11.15 -16.06 8.46
N TRP A 247 -10.96 -14.80 8.12
CA TRP A 247 -11.47 -14.21 6.87
C TRP A 247 -10.66 -14.60 5.64
N GLY A 248 -9.45 -15.10 5.81
CA GLY A 248 -8.64 -15.60 4.71
C GLY A 248 -7.31 -14.92 4.47
N VAL A 249 -6.88 -13.97 5.32
CA VAL A 249 -5.52 -13.41 5.25
C VAL A 249 -4.50 -14.54 5.42
N ARG A 250 -3.48 -14.55 4.58
CA ARG A 250 -2.42 -15.58 4.53
C ARG A 250 -1.02 -15.02 4.75
N GLY A 251 -0.88 -13.71 4.95
CA GLY A 251 0.42 -13.10 5.18
C GLY A 251 0.34 -11.78 5.92
N LEU A 252 1.52 -11.31 6.34
CA LEU A 252 1.75 -10.01 6.94
C LEU A 252 2.86 -9.31 6.16
N GLU A 253 2.74 -8.02 5.96
CA GLU A 253 3.85 -7.20 5.49
C GLU A 253 4.80 -6.96 6.67
N VAL A 254 5.87 -7.74 6.69
CA VAL A 254 6.85 -7.80 7.78
C VAL A 254 8.00 -6.84 7.52
N TYR A 255 8.49 -6.84 6.28
CA TYR A 255 9.69 -6.12 5.87
C TYR A 255 9.33 -4.80 5.20
N TYR A 256 8.47 -4.03 5.88
CA TYR A 256 8.09 -2.71 5.40
C TYR A 256 9.21 -1.70 5.68
N ARG A 257 9.62 -0.96 4.65
CA ARG A 257 10.78 -0.05 4.68
C ARG A 257 10.81 0.89 5.89
N ARG A 258 9.66 1.41 6.30
CA ARG A 258 9.57 2.39 7.40
C ARG A 258 9.39 1.76 8.78
N PHE A 259 9.41 0.43 8.91
CA PHE A 259 9.36 -0.19 10.24
C PHE A 259 10.69 -0.11 10.95
N ARG A 260 10.64 0.07 12.27
CA ARG A 260 11.81 -0.11 13.13
C ARG A 260 12.26 -1.56 13.14
N VAL A 261 13.55 -1.80 13.35
CA VAL A 261 14.12 -3.16 13.40
C VAL A 261 13.40 -4.04 14.43
N GLU A 262 13.02 -3.47 15.57
CA GLU A 262 12.26 -4.14 16.62
C GLU A 262 10.88 -4.59 16.12
N THR A 263 10.19 -3.71 15.37
CA THR A 263 8.89 -4.01 14.75
C THR A 263 9.03 -5.14 13.73
N VAL A 264 10.02 -5.06 12.84
CA VAL A 264 10.31 -6.13 11.87
C VAL A 264 10.54 -7.46 12.57
N THR A 265 11.34 -7.47 13.65
CA THR A 265 11.62 -8.67 14.43
C THR A 265 10.36 -9.27 15.05
N GLN A 266 9.51 -8.45 15.66
CA GLN A 266 8.26 -8.88 16.26
C GLN A 266 7.26 -9.41 15.21
N MET A 267 7.15 -8.72 14.07
CA MET A 267 6.31 -9.13 12.95
C MET A 267 6.79 -10.46 12.34
N ALA A 268 8.10 -10.64 12.16
CA ALA A 268 8.68 -11.88 11.64
C ALA A 268 8.41 -13.08 12.59
N HIS A 269 8.56 -12.87 13.89
CA HIS A 269 8.22 -13.88 14.89
C HIS A 269 6.72 -14.22 14.87
N LEU A 270 5.84 -13.21 14.72
CA LEU A 270 4.41 -13.42 14.61
C LEU A 270 4.06 -14.24 13.37
N ALA A 271 4.58 -13.83 12.20
CA ALA A 271 4.35 -14.53 10.93
C ALA A 271 4.80 -16.00 11.01
N THR A 272 6.00 -16.25 11.55
CA THR A 272 6.53 -17.61 11.74
C THR A 272 5.63 -18.43 12.66
N ARG A 273 5.22 -17.89 13.80
CA ARG A 273 4.38 -18.58 14.79
C ARG A 273 3.01 -18.95 14.23
N LEU A 274 2.45 -18.13 13.37
CA LEU A 274 1.12 -18.31 12.78
C LEU A 274 1.17 -18.99 11.41
N ALA A 275 2.34 -19.39 10.93
CA ALA A 275 2.57 -19.93 9.58
C ALA A 275 2.02 -19.01 8.47
N LEU A 276 2.13 -17.70 8.65
CA LEU A 276 1.78 -16.69 7.67
C LEU A 276 2.97 -16.37 6.76
N LEU A 277 2.70 -16.00 5.51
CA LEU A 277 3.71 -15.45 4.61
C LEU A 277 4.23 -14.14 5.18
N ALA A 278 5.54 -13.94 5.10
CA ALA A 278 6.18 -12.68 5.39
C ALA A 278 6.48 -11.98 4.06
N THR A 279 5.85 -10.85 3.79
CA THR A 279 6.12 -10.02 2.62
C THR A 279 6.81 -8.72 3.05
N GLY A 280 7.08 -7.84 2.10
CA GLY A 280 7.61 -6.53 2.38
C GLY A 280 7.88 -5.74 1.12
N GLY A 281 8.11 -4.45 1.30
CA GLY A 281 8.37 -3.55 0.19
C GLY A 281 8.73 -2.14 0.64
N SER A 282 9.03 -1.33 -0.36
CA SER A 282 9.41 0.06 -0.15
C SER A 282 8.22 0.99 0.08
N ASP A 283 7.05 0.61 -0.42
CA ASP A 283 5.89 1.49 -0.52
C ASP A 283 6.27 2.81 -1.24
N HIS A 284 7.02 2.65 -2.35
CA HIS A 284 7.57 3.76 -3.09
C HIS A 284 6.49 4.48 -3.89
N HIS A 285 6.36 5.80 -3.67
CA HIS A 285 5.49 6.69 -4.42
C HIS A 285 6.26 7.71 -5.29
N GLY A 286 7.53 7.99 -4.95
CA GLY A 286 8.40 8.89 -5.69
C GLY A 286 8.31 10.36 -5.29
N ASP A 287 7.48 10.73 -4.32
CA ASP A 287 7.31 12.14 -3.90
C ASP A 287 8.51 12.71 -3.17
N THR A 288 9.24 11.90 -2.43
CA THR A 288 10.27 12.35 -1.48
C THR A 288 11.67 11.88 -1.83
N MET A 289 11.79 10.82 -2.64
CA MET A 289 13.06 10.20 -3.01
C MET A 289 12.96 9.43 -4.32
N SER A 290 14.10 9.21 -4.98
CA SER A 290 14.19 8.33 -6.14
C SER A 290 13.95 6.87 -5.76
N TYR A 291 13.62 6.03 -6.74
CA TYR A 291 13.47 4.59 -6.51
C TYR A 291 14.77 3.94 -6.02
N ALA A 292 15.92 4.36 -6.53
CA ALA A 292 17.22 3.86 -6.10
C ALA A 292 17.49 4.14 -4.60
N GLU A 293 17.13 5.33 -4.11
CA GLU A 293 17.23 5.66 -2.68
C GLU A 293 16.25 4.82 -1.87
N SER A 294 15.01 4.69 -2.32
CA SER A 294 13.99 3.86 -1.67
C SER A 294 14.44 2.41 -1.57
N SER A 295 14.93 1.82 -2.67
CA SER A 295 15.46 0.46 -2.71
C SER A 295 16.67 0.27 -1.80
N SER A 296 17.56 1.27 -1.70
CA SER A 296 18.75 1.20 -0.83
C SER A 296 18.43 1.14 0.67
N THR A 297 17.23 1.56 1.05
CA THR A 297 16.74 1.55 2.44
C THR A 297 15.71 0.46 2.70
N THR A 298 15.40 -0.36 1.70
CA THR A 298 14.45 -1.48 1.78
C THR A 298 15.20 -2.80 1.92
N HIS A 299 14.78 -3.66 2.84
CA HIS A 299 15.40 -4.95 3.09
C HIS A 299 14.38 -6.06 3.22
N VAL A 300 13.98 -6.59 2.07
CA VAL A 300 13.15 -7.79 2.00
C VAL A 300 14.06 -8.99 1.72
N PRO A 301 14.10 -10.01 2.59
CA PRO A 301 14.86 -11.23 2.31
C PRO A 301 14.39 -11.88 1.01
N LEU A 302 15.33 -12.34 0.18
CA LEU A 302 15.01 -13.01 -1.07
C LEU A 302 14.05 -14.19 -0.87
N GLU A 303 14.25 -14.94 0.21
CA GLU A 303 13.41 -16.07 0.60
C GLU A 303 11.93 -15.67 0.79
N ALA A 304 11.65 -14.44 1.26
CA ALA A 304 10.28 -13.96 1.41
C ALA A 304 9.56 -13.84 0.06
N GLY A 305 10.25 -13.29 -0.95
CA GLY A 305 9.73 -13.24 -2.31
C GLY A 305 9.59 -14.62 -2.96
N GLU A 306 10.58 -15.51 -2.75
CA GLU A 306 10.55 -16.88 -3.25
C GLU A 306 9.38 -17.68 -2.66
N ARG A 307 9.14 -17.59 -1.35
CA ARG A 307 7.98 -18.22 -0.69
C ARG A 307 6.64 -17.69 -1.19
N LEU A 308 6.55 -16.39 -1.47
CA LEU A 308 5.33 -15.84 -2.08
C LEU A 308 5.12 -16.44 -3.48
N LEU A 309 6.15 -16.52 -4.32
CA LEU A 309 6.06 -17.14 -5.64
C LEU A 309 5.67 -18.62 -5.56
N GLU A 310 6.18 -19.38 -4.60
CA GLU A 310 5.81 -20.77 -4.37
C GLU A 310 4.32 -20.90 -3.97
N ALA A 311 3.85 -20.04 -3.07
CA ALA A 311 2.44 -20.02 -2.65
C ALA A 311 1.51 -19.65 -3.81
N LEU A 312 1.90 -18.68 -4.65
CA LEU A 312 1.15 -18.30 -5.84
C LEU A 312 1.10 -19.44 -6.87
N ALA A 313 2.23 -20.13 -7.09
CA ALA A 313 2.29 -21.28 -8.00
C ALA A 313 1.39 -22.43 -7.51
N ALA A 314 1.31 -22.64 -6.19
CA ALA A 314 0.40 -23.63 -5.60
C ALA A 314 -1.09 -23.29 -5.83
N ASN A 315 -1.42 -22.00 -5.95
CA ASN A 315 -2.75 -21.51 -6.31
C ASN A 315 -2.99 -21.44 -7.84
N GLY A 316 -2.03 -21.89 -8.66
CA GLY A 316 -2.14 -21.88 -10.12
C GLY A 316 -1.79 -20.53 -10.79
N VAL A 317 -1.32 -19.56 -10.03
CA VAL A 317 -0.91 -18.23 -10.53
C VAL A 317 0.54 -18.28 -11.00
N ARG A 318 0.84 -17.65 -12.15
CA ARG A 318 2.21 -17.47 -12.66
C ARG A 318 2.56 -15.99 -12.64
N ALA A 319 3.72 -15.66 -12.08
CA ALA A 319 4.33 -14.35 -12.24
C ALA A 319 4.78 -14.16 -13.70
N ALA A 320 4.70 -12.92 -14.20
CA ALA A 320 5.13 -12.53 -15.52
C ALA A 320 6.67 -12.38 -15.61
#